data_3a793a5a1ed474a8e60b41fdef1b18a9
#
_entry.id   3a793a5a1ed474a8e60b41fdef1b18a9
#
_cell.length_a   1.000
_cell.length_b   1.000
_cell.length_c   1.000
_cell.angle_alpha   90.00
_cell.angle_beta   90.00
_cell.angle_gamma   90.00
#
_symmetry.space_group_name_H-M   'P 1'
#
loop_
_entity.id
_entity.type
_entity.pdbx_description
1 polymer ?
#
loop_
_entity_poly.entity_id
_entity_poly.type
_entity_poly.pdbx_seq_one_letter_code
_entity_poly.pdbx_strand_id
1 'polypeptide(L)'
;GEQVQAPRVRLLEAAAAGVNWTFAPMIDIARDPRWGRIAESFGEDPHLTAVLGVAAIRGFQGDDLSRPGSIAACAKHFVGYGASEGGRDYGFVGVPEIELRNVYMPPFKAAADARVATFMAAFSDVNGVPASANPFLLRTVLRGEWNFPGFVVSDWASIVDMVVHGLVAGEKEAAFAALSAGVDMEMASTTYREHLPGLLAEKRIDPPLL
;
A
#
# COMPACT_ATOMS: atom_id res chain seq x y z
N GLY A 1 -12.70 -17.54 14.61
CA GLY A 1 -11.90 -18.02 15.72
C GLY A 1 -10.49 -18.36 15.33
N GLU A 2 -10.21 -19.47 14.68
CA GLU A 2 -8.83 -19.93 14.34
C GLU A 2 -8.08 -19.02 13.39
N GLN A 3 -8.76 -18.37 12.45
CA GLN A 3 -8.15 -17.45 11.47
C GLN A 3 -7.55 -16.19 12.11
N VAL A 4 -7.96 -15.84 13.32
CA VAL A 4 -7.43 -14.70 14.09
C VAL A 4 -6.33 -15.12 15.06
N GLN A 5 -6.22 -16.41 15.41
CA GLN A 5 -5.29 -16.88 16.44
C GLN A 5 -3.82 -16.89 15.98
N ALA A 6 -3.56 -17.34 14.76
CA ALA A 6 -2.18 -17.40 14.25
C ALA A 6 -1.51 -16.03 14.10
N PRO A 7 -2.18 -15.00 13.53
CA PRO A 7 -1.66 -13.63 13.55
C PRO A 7 -1.46 -13.11 14.97
N ARG A 8 -2.35 -13.43 15.91
CA ARG A 8 -2.27 -12.97 17.30
C ARG A 8 -1.08 -13.53 18.07
N VAL A 9 -0.72 -14.80 17.86
CA VAL A 9 0.48 -15.38 18.49
C VAL A 9 1.75 -14.70 17.98
N ARG A 10 1.89 -14.56 16.67
CA ARG A 10 3.02 -13.83 16.04
C ARG A 10 3.10 -12.39 16.50
N LEU A 11 1.94 -11.74 16.67
CA LEU A 11 1.82 -10.41 17.22
C LEU A 11 2.46 -10.28 18.60
N LEU A 12 2.13 -11.17 19.54
CA LEU A 12 2.61 -11.09 20.92
C LEU A 12 4.14 -11.25 20.98
N GLU A 13 4.71 -12.13 20.18
CA GLU A 13 6.15 -12.30 20.05
C GLU A 13 6.82 -11.05 19.46
N ALA A 14 6.28 -10.51 18.38
CA ALA A 14 6.80 -9.30 17.75
C ALA A 14 6.67 -8.07 18.65
N ALA A 15 5.53 -7.89 19.30
CA ALA A 15 5.31 -6.79 20.25
C ALA A 15 6.26 -6.87 21.45
N ALA A 16 6.50 -8.08 21.97
CA ALA A 16 7.47 -8.31 23.04
C ALA A 16 8.91 -7.98 22.61
N ALA A 17 9.22 -8.11 21.32
CA ALA A 17 10.49 -7.70 20.74
C ALA A 17 10.55 -6.19 20.38
N GLY A 18 9.50 -5.41 20.69
CA GLY A 18 9.44 -3.97 20.46
C GLY A 18 8.95 -3.56 19.06
N VAL A 19 8.44 -4.49 18.25
CA VAL A 19 7.82 -4.17 16.95
C VAL A 19 6.45 -3.54 17.19
N ASN A 20 6.21 -2.38 16.61
CA ASN A 20 4.95 -1.64 16.74
C ASN A 20 4.22 -1.43 15.40
N TRP A 21 4.85 -1.79 14.28
CA TRP A 21 4.29 -1.70 12.94
C TRP A 21 4.76 -2.88 12.09
N THR A 22 3.87 -3.48 11.31
CA THR A 22 4.18 -4.61 10.43
C THR A 22 3.71 -4.34 9.00
N PHE A 23 4.47 -4.79 7.99
CA PHE A 23 4.11 -4.72 6.57
C PHE A 23 3.26 -5.92 6.14
N ALA A 24 2.18 -6.13 6.87
CA ALA A 24 1.20 -7.19 6.65
C ALA A 24 -0.22 -6.73 7.05
N PRO A 25 -1.27 -7.33 6.45
CA PRO A 25 -1.28 -8.45 5.52
C PRO A 25 -1.03 -8.05 4.06
N MET A 26 -0.54 -9.01 3.26
CA MET A 26 -0.56 -8.94 1.81
C MET A 26 -1.93 -9.44 1.34
N ILE A 27 -2.68 -8.56 0.68
CA ILE A 27 -4.07 -8.80 0.25
C ILE A 27 -4.26 -8.56 -1.26
N ASP A 28 -3.18 -8.71 -2.02
CA ASP A 28 -3.24 -8.69 -3.47
C ASP A 28 -4.04 -9.88 -4.00
N ILE A 29 -4.85 -9.62 -5.02
CA ILE A 29 -5.52 -10.67 -5.78
C ILE A 29 -4.54 -11.20 -6.82
N ALA A 30 -4.20 -12.47 -6.73
CA ALA A 30 -3.26 -13.15 -7.61
C ALA A 30 -3.98 -14.17 -8.50
N ARG A 31 -4.08 -13.88 -9.79
CA ARG A 31 -4.73 -14.74 -10.78
C ARG A 31 -3.74 -15.43 -11.72
N ASP A 32 -2.55 -14.86 -11.91
CA ASP A 32 -1.52 -15.43 -12.75
C ASP A 32 -0.55 -16.27 -11.91
N PRO A 33 -0.50 -17.60 -12.09
CA PRO A 33 0.37 -18.47 -11.31
C PRO A 33 1.86 -18.27 -11.58
N ARG A 34 2.21 -17.49 -12.61
CA ARG A 34 3.61 -17.12 -12.92
C ARG A 34 4.13 -16.01 -12.02
N TRP A 35 3.25 -15.27 -11.33
CA TRP A 35 3.68 -14.24 -10.42
C TRP A 35 4.43 -14.82 -9.22
N GLY A 36 5.68 -14.42 -9.04
CA GLY A 36 6.59 -15.00 -8.03
C GLY A 36 6.11 -14.83 -6.58
N ARG A 37 5.24 -13.84 -6.33
CA ARG A 37 4.69 -13.56 -4.98
C ARG A 37 3.32 -14.20 -4.72
N ILE A 38 2.84 -15.05 -5.63
CA ILE A 38 1.53 -15.71 -5.46
C ILE A 38 1.42 -16.48 -4.14
N ALA A 39 2.53 -17.05 -3.65
CA ALA A 39 2.58 -17.79 -2.38
C ALA A 39 2.31 -16.91 -1.15
N GLU A 40 2.44 -15.57 -1.25
CA GLU A 40 2.12 -14.64 -0.18
C GLU A 40 0.62 -14.28 -0.15
N SER A 41 -0.11 -14.50 -1.24
CA SER A 41 -1.51 -14.07 -1.40
C SER A 41 -2.48 -15.04 -0.73
N PHE A 42 -3.70 -14.55 -0.47
CA PHE A 42 -4.84 -15.39 -0.07
C PHE A 42 -5.57 -16.00 -1.27
N GLY A 43 -5.08 -15.79 -2.49
CA GLY A 43 -5.59 -16.38 -3.72
C GLY A 43 -6.25 -15.38 -4.68
N GLU A 44 -7.10 -15.90 -5.54
CA GLU A 44 -7.73 -15.14 -6.64
C GLU A 44 -9.12 -14.60 -6.32
N ASP A 45 -9.73 -15.07 -5.24
CA ASP A 45 -11.09 -14.68 -4.85
C ASP A 45 -11.10 -13.40 -4.02
N PRO A 46 -11.73 -12.30 -4.50
CA PRO A 46 -11.75 -11.03 -3.78
C PRO A 46 -12.47 -11.10 -2.44
N HIS A 47 -13.54 -11.92 -2.33
CA HIS A 47 -14.29 -12.03 -1.10
C HIS A 47 -13.50 -12.79 -0.02
N LEU A 48 -12.93 -13.94 -0.38
CA LEU A 48 -12.10 -14.71 0.54
C LEU A 48 -10.90 -13.90 1.02
N THR A 49 -10.22 -13.23 0.10
CA THR A 49 -9.08 -12.35 0.44
C THR A 49 -9.49 -11.21 1.36
N ALA A 50 -10.66 -10.60 1.14
CA ALA A 50 -11.19 -9.57 2.03
C ALA A 50 -11.45 -10.10 3.44
N VAL A 51 -12.10 -11.26 3.57
CA VAL A 51 -12.39 -11.90 4.87
C VAL A 51 -11.11 -12.24 5.63
N LEU A 52 -10.16 -12.88 4.96
CA LEU A 52 -8.88 -13.28 5.57
C LEU A 52 -8.00 -12.08 5.91
N GLY A 53 -7.96 -11.08 5.02
CA GLY A 53 -7.24 -9.82 5.22
C GLY A 53 -7.76 -9.05 6.45
N VAL A 54 -9.08 -8.91 6.58
CA VAL A 54 -9.70 -8.27 7.76
C VAL A 54 -9.41 -9.06 9.03
N ALA A 55 -9.47 -10.39 8.97
CA ALA A 55 -9.13 -11.22 10.13
C ALA A 55 -7.67 -11.03 10.55
N ALA A 56 -6.73 -10.94 9.60
CA ALA A 56 -5.33 -10.68 9.88
C ALA A 56 -5.11 -9.28 10.47
N ILE A 57 -5.74 -8.24 9.90
CA ILE A 57 -5.67 -6.87 10.43
C ILE A 57 -6.13 -6.81 11.88
N ARG A 58 -7.30 -7.39 12.17
CA ARG A 58 -7.82 -7.48 13.55
C ARG A 58 -6.91 -8.30 14.47
N GLY A 59 -6.28 -9.32 13.93
CA GLY A 59 -5.27 -10.11 14.66
C GLY A 59 -4.08 -9.25 15.08
N PHE A 60 -3.57 -8.38 14.21
CA PHE A 60 -2.44 -7.48 14.50
C PHE A 60 -2.84 -6.30 15.38
N GLN A 61 -3.91 -5.61 15.07
CA GLN A 61 -4.29 -4.35 15.71
C GLN A 61 -5.10 -4.53 17.00
N GLY A 62 -5.78 -5.68 17.15
CA GLY A 62 -6.78 -5.84 18.18
C GLY A 62 -7.94 -4.87 17.98
N ASP A 63 -8.61 -4.53 19.08
CA ASP A 63 -9.73 -3.57 19.08
C ASP A 63 -9.25 -2.12 19.26
N ASP A 64 -8.00 -1.92 19.73
CA ASP A 64 -7.47 -0.61 20.08
C ASP A 64 -5.94 -0.64 19.96
N LEU A 65 -5.39 0.17 19.06
CA LEU A 65 -3.94 0.29 18.84
C LEU A 65 -3.18 0.90 20.02
N SER A 66 -3.85 1.58 20.92
CA SER A 66 -3.21 2.14 22.12
C SER A 66 -2.89 1.09 23.19
N ARG A 67 -3.43 -0.11 23.04
CA ARG A 67 -3.22 -1.19 24.03
C ARG A 67 -1.86 -1.85 23.87
N PRO A 68 -1.18 -2.20 24.97
CA PRO A 68 0.04 -3.00 24.90
C PRO A 68 -0.18 -4.31 24.15
N GLY A 69 0.77 -4.64 23.28
CA GLY A 69 0.69 -5.83 22.43
C GLY A 69 -0.08 -5.65 21.12
N SER A 70 -0.60 -4.46 20.83
CA SER A 70 -1.13 -4.12 19.52
C SER A 70 -0.01 -3.70 18.57
N ILE A 71 -0.10 -4.09 17.29
CA ILE A 71 0.83 -3.70 16.22
C ILE A 71 0.03 -3.10 15.08
N ALA A 72 0.43 -1.93 14.59
CA ALA A 72 -0.17 -1.33 13.41
C ALA A 72 0.00 -2.26 12.19
N ALA A 73 -1.09 -2.56 11.51
CA ALA A 73 -1.08 -3.34 10.28
C ALA A 73 -0.89 -2.43 9.06
N CYS A 74 -0.31 -2.99 8.00
CA CYS A 74 -0.18 -2.34 6.71
C CYS A 74 -0.74 -3.25 5.63
N ALA A 75 -1.90 -2.88 5.08
CA ALA A 75 -2.46 -3.62 3.96
C ALA A 75 -1.70 -3.28 2.67
N LYS A 76 -1.27 -4.33 1.96
CA LYS A 76 -0.40 -4.17 0.80
C LYS A 76 -0.77 -5.13 -0.33
N HIS A 77 -0.42 -4.79 -1.56
CA HIS A 77 0.13 -3.53 -2.08
C HIS A 77 -0.96 -2.80 -2.87
N PHE A 78 -1.30 -1.62 -2.48
CA PHE A 78 -2.42 -0.86 -3.06
C PHE A 78 -2.01 -0.20 -4.39
N VAL A 79 -2.54 -0.66 -5.54
CA VAL A 79 -3.47 -1.74 -5.83
C VAL A 79 -3.15 -2.37 -7.19
N GLY A 80 -3.50 -3.64 -7.36
CA GLY A 80 -3.39 -4.34 -8.63
C GLY A 80 -2.06 -5.05 -8.88
N TYR A 81 -1.15 -5.10 -7.91
CA TYR A 81 0.19 -5.67 -8.08
C TYR A 81 0.17 -7.13 -8.57
N GLY A 82 -0.77 -7.95 -8.10
CA GLY A 82 -0.94 -9.32 -8.57
C GLY A 82 -1.50 -9.48 -9.99
N ALA A 83 -1.85 -8.36 -10.66
CA ALA A 83 -2.30 -8.33 -12.05
C ALA A 83 -1.19 -7.96 -13.05
N SER A 84 0.07 -7.95 -12.62
CA SER A 84 1.21 -7.63 -13.50
C SER A 84 1.25 -8.55 -14.71
N GLU A 85 1.40 -7.97 -15.90
CA GLU A 85 1.38 -8.71 -17.16
C GLU A 85 2.43 -9.81 -17.20
N GLY A 86 1.98 -11.02 -17.52
CA GLY A 86 2.83 -12.20 -17.59
C GLY A 86 3.40 -12.65 -16.25
N GLY A 87 2.85 -12.17 -15.12
CA GLY A 87 3.35 -12.46 -13.80
C GLY A 87 4.70 -11.80 -13.49
N ARG A 88 5.12 -10.81 -14.27
CA ARG A 88 6.41 -10.13 -14.08
C ARG A 88 6.32 -9.19 -12.90
N ASP A 89 7.20 -9.41 -11.93
CA ASP A 89 7.31 -8.54 -10.77
C ASP A 89 7.67 -7.11 -11.18
N TYR A 90 7.14 -6.10 -10.49
CA TYR A 90 7.26 -4.67 -10.84
C TYR A 90 6.68 -4.27 -12.21
N GLY A 91 5.98 -5.19 -12.87
CA GLY A 91 5.50 -5.01 -14.23
C GLY A 91 4.28 -4.09 -14.34
N PHE A 92 3.97 -3.75 -15.59
CA PHE A 92 2.78 -3.00 -15.95
C PHE A 92 1.49 -3.78 -15.63
N VAL A 93 0.48 -3.05 -15.16
CA VAL A 93 -0.87 -3.55 -14.89
C VAL A 93 -1.85 -2.83 -15.78
N GLY A 94 -2.28 -3.52 -16.84
CA GLY A 94 -3.27 -3.02 -17.80
C GLY A 94 -4.67 -3.58 -17.50
N VAL A 95 -5.42 -2.93 -16.61
CA VAL A 95 -6.77 -3.36 -16.25
C VAL A 95 -7.78 -2.23 -16.39
N PRO A 96 -8.98 -2.48 -16.94
CA PRO A 96 -10.05 -1.48 -16.93
C PRO A 96 -10.44 -1.07 -15.51
N GLU A 97 -10.84 0.17 -15.32
CA GLU A 97 -11.26 0.67 -14.00
C GLU A 97 -12.37 -0.20 -13.39
N ILE A 98 -13.30 -0.68 -14.21
CA ILE A 98 -14.38 -1.56 -13.73
C ILE A 98 -13.86 -2.86 -13.13
N GLU A 99 -12.80 -3.44 -13.71
CA GLU A 99 -12.18 -4.64 -13.19
C GLU A 99 -11.35 -4.33 -11.93
N LEU A 100 -10.59 -3.22 -11.96
CA LEU A 100 -9.85 -2.74 -10.80
C LEU A 100 -10.75 -2.60 -9.58
N ARG A 101 -11.93 -1.98 -9.76
CA ARG A 101 -12.92 -1.75 -8.70
C ARG A 101 -13.64 -3.01 -8.23
N ASN A 102 -13.89 -3.98 -9.11
CA ASN A 102 -14.68 -5.17 -8.77
C ASN A 102 -13.84 -6.36 -8.33
N VAL A 103 -12.56 -6.38 -8.67
CA VAL A 103 -11.66 -7.53 -8.41
C VAL A 103 -10.53 -7.15 -7.46
N TYR A 104 -9.75 -6.13 -7.80
CA TYR A 104 -8.52 -5.84 -7.08
C TYR A 104 -8.71 -4.92 -5.87
N MET A 105 -9.67 -4.01 -5.92
CA MET A 105 -9.96 -3.07 -4.82
C MET A 105 -10.77 -3.64 -3.64
N PRO A 106 -11.66 -4.62 -3.78
CA PRO A 106 -12.53 -5.04 -2.68
C PRO A 106 -11.80 -5.48 -1.40
N PRO A 107 -10.68 -6.23 -1.44
CA PRO A 107 -9.94 -6.55 -0.22
C PRO A 107 -9.39 -5.31 0.50
N PHE A 108 -8.94 -4.32 -0.26
CA PHE A 108 -8.41 -3.07 0.29
C PHE A 108 -9.53 -2.18 0.85
N LYS A 109 -10.70 -2.17 0.20
CA LYS A 109 -11.88 -1.48 0.75
C LYS A 109 -12.29 -2.09 2.09
N ALA A 110 -12.34 -3.41 2.16
CA ALA A 110 -12.63 -4.12 3.41
C ALA A 110 -11.59 -3.84 4.50
N ALA A 111 -10.30 -3.71 4.14
CA ALA A 111 -9.24 -3.32 5.05
C ALA A 111 -9.43 -1.88 5.57
N ALA A 112 -9.79 -0.93 4.69
CA ALA A 112 -10.12 0.44 5.08
C ALA A 112 -11.31 0.50 6.04
N ASP A 113 -12.39 -0.24 5.75
CA ASP A 113 -13.57 -0.35 6.61
C ASP A 113 -13.26 -1.01 7.96
N ALA A 114 -12.31 -1.93 7.97
CA ALA A 114 -11.78 -2.54 9.20
C ALA A 114 -10.79 -1.64 9.95
N ARG A 115 -10.58 -0.40 9.50
CA ARG A 115 -9.67 0.60 10.09
C ARG A 115 -8.22 0.12 10.17
N VAL A 116 -7.71 -0.46 9.07
CA VAL A 116 -6.28 -0.72 8.97
C VAL A 116 -5.50 0.58 9.21
N ALA A 117 -4.38 0.50 9.92
CA ALA A 117 -3.61 1.69 10.27
C ALA A 117 -2.96 2.34 9.05
N THR A 118 -2.43 1.52 8.13
CA THR A 118 -1.66 2.01 6.99
C THR A 118 -1.92 1.20 5.72
N PHE A 119 -1.68 1.83 4.57
CA PHE A 119 -1.56 1.14 3.29
C PHE A 119 -0.14 1.30 2.74
N MET A 120 0.31 0.30 1.99
CA MET A 120 1.51 0.40 1.17
C MET A 120 1.11 0.47 -0.30
N ALA A 121 1.59 1.50 -1.00
CA ALA A 121 1.37 1.63 -2.45
C ALA A 121 2.13 0.54 -3.21
N ALA A 122 1.55 0.05 -4.31
CA ALA A 122 2.20 -0.98 -5.14
C ALA A 122 3.41 -0.43 -5.92
N PHE A 123 4.28 -1.33 -6.37
CA PHE A 123 5.38 -1.01 -7.28
C PHE A 123 4.90 -0.70 -8.70
N SER A 124 3.85 -1.41 -9.12
CA SER A 124 3.43 -1.47 -10.53
C SER A 124 2.90 -0.15 -11.05
N ASP A 125 3.08 0.05 -12.34
CA ASP A 125 2.29 1.01 -13.10
C ASP A 125 0.89 0.48 -13.29
N VAL A 126 -0.10 1.23 -12.85
CA VAL A 126 -1.51 0.92 -13.09
C VAL A 126 -2.00 1.81 -14.23
N ASN A 127 -2.28 1.18 -15.37
CA ASN A 127 -2.70 1.89 -16.59
C ASN A 127 -1.74 3.01 -17.02
N GLY A 128 -0.44 2.77 -16.85
CA GLY A 128 0.62 3.70 -17.26
C GLY A 128 1.03 4.74 -16.23
N VAL A 129 0.51 4.66 -14.99
CA VAL A 129 0.92 5.55 -13.90
C VAL A 129 1.38 4.71 -12.71
N PRO A 130 2.63 4.84 -12.24
CA PRO A 130 3.11 4.19 -11.03
C PRO A 130 2.16 4.41 -9.86
N ALA A 131 1.80 3.34 -9.13
CA ALA A 131 0.80 3.43 -8.06
C ALA A 131 1.18 4.48 -7.00
N SER A 132 2.47 4.63 -6.69
CA SER A 132 2.99 5.66 -5.78
C SER A 132 2.87 7.10 -6.31
N ALA A 133 2.60 7.29 -7.61
CA ALA A 133 2.37 8.60 -8.23
C ALA A 133 0.94 8.77 -8.76
N ASN A 134 0.03 7.87 -8.39
CA ASN A 134 -1.30 7.82 -8.98
C ASN A 134 -2.36 8.54 -8.11
N PRO A 135 -2.74 9.79 -8.44
CA PRO A 135 -3.70 10.55 -7.65
C PRO A 135 -5.12 9.97 -7.71
N PHE A 136 -5.48 9.24 -8.78
CA PHE A 136 -6.75 8.54 -8.83
C PHE A 136 -6.84 7.49 -7.72
N LEU A 137 -5.80 6.67 -7.56
CA LEU A 137 -5.78 5.63 -6.53
C LEU A 137 -5.73 6.22 -5.12
N LEU A 138 -4.81 7.14 -4.88
CA LEU A 138 -4.48 7.60 -3.52
C LEU A 138 -5.37 8.76 -3.05
N ARG A 139 -5.63 9.75 -3.92
CA ARG A 139 -6.45 10.92 -3.54
C ARG A 139 -7.94 10.68 -3.80
N THR A 140 -8.31 10.25 -5.03
CA THR A 140 -9.72 10.11 -5.37
C THR A 140 -10.33 8.93 -4.64
N VAL A 141 -9.79 7.72 -4.83
CA VAL A 141 -10.37 6.50 -4.27
C VAL A 141 -10.11 6.40 -2.77
N LEU A 142 -8.83 6.34 -2.36
CA LEU A 142 -8.48 6.02 -0.97
C LEU A 142 -8.89 7.13 -0.01
N ARG A 143 -8.53 8.39 -0.30
CA ARG A 143 -8.85 9.53 0.57
C ARG A 143 -10.27 10.04 0.35
N GLY A 144 -10.69 10.23 -0.91
CA GLY A 144 -11.98 10.83 -1.24
C GLY A 144 -13.16 9.89 -1.05
N GLU A 145 -13.16 8.75 -1.75
CA GLU A 145 -14.31 7.84 -1.73
C GLU A 145 -14.37 6.99 -0.44
N TRP A 146 -13.20 6.52 0.05
CA TRP A 146 -13.16 5.64 1.21
C TRP A 146 -12.90 6.37 2.53
N ASN A 147 -12.57 7.66 2.49
CA ASN A 147 -12.29 8.49 3.68
C ASN A 147 -11.22 7.85 4.58
N PHE A 148 -10.20 7.24 4.00
CA PHE A 148 -9.15 6.57 4.77
C PHE A 148 -8.32 7.58 5.57
N PRO A 149 -8.28 7.47 6.92
CA PRO A 149 -7.63 8.46 7.78
C PRO A 149 -6.16 8.14 8.09
N GLY A 150 -5.71 6.90 7.84
CA GLY A 150 -4.33 6.45 8.11
C GLY A 150 -3.34 7.02 7.10
N PHE A 151 -2.09 6.61 7.15
CA PHE A 151 -1.08 7.06 6.20
C PHE A 151 -0.75 6.00 5.14
N VAL A 152 -0.20 6.46 4.02
CA VAL A 152 0.28 5.64 2.91
C VAL A 152 1.80 5.64 2.91
N VAL A 153 2.42 4.47 2.99
CA VAL A 153 3.86 4.30 2.80
C VAL A 153 4.12 3.83 1.37
N SER A 154 5.23 4.27 0.79
CA SER A 154 5.71 3.71 -0.49
C SER A 154 6.16 2.27 -0.30
N ASP A 155 6.24 1.49 -1.36
CA ASP A 155 7.00 0.25 -1.33
C ASP A 155 8.52 0.56 -1.43
N TRP A 156 9.34 -0.46 -1.34
CA TRP A 156 10.81 -0.37 -1.32
C TRP A 156 11.32 0.42 -2.53
N ALA A 157 11.89 1.60 -2.27
CA ALA A 157 12.43 2.51 -3.28
C ALA A 157 11.46 2.91 -4.41
N SER A 158 10.15 2.64 -4.30
CA SER A 158 9.20 2.86 -5.40
C SER A 158 9.01 4.33 -5.79
N ILE A 159 9.45 5.28 -4.95
CA ILE A 159 9.47 6.70 -5.32
C ILE A 159 10.60 6.98 -6.30
N VAL A 160 11.82 6.55 -6.01
CA VAL A 160 12.96 6.75 -6.92
C VAL A 160 12.79 5.95 -8.21
N ASP A 161 12.13 4.80 -8.15
CA ASP A 161 11.86 3.96 -9.32
C ASP A 161 10.96 4.62 -10.37
N MET A 162 10.24 5.69 -10.03
CA MET A 162 9.50 6.49 -11.02
C MET A 162 10.39 7.07 -12.11
N VAL A 163 11.67 7.29 -11.82
CA VAL A 163 12.67 7.70 -12.82
C VAL A 163 12.96 6.54 -13.78
N VAL A 164 13.10 5.32 -13.25
CA VAL A 164 13.32 4.10 -14.04
C VAL A 164 12.11 3.77 -14.90
N HIS A 165 10.89 3.96 -14.35
CA HIS A 165 9.62 3.81 -15.10
C HIS A 165 9.43 4.90 -16.17
N GLY A 166 10.28 5.93 -16.20
CA GLY A 166 10.20 7.01 -17.18
C GLY A 166 9.05 8.00 -16.95
N LEU A 167 8.44 8.00 -15.76
CA LEU A 167 7.39 8.96 -15.43
C LEU A 167 7.95 10.36 -15.24
N VAL A 168 9.13 10.48 -14.64
CA VAL A 168 9.77 11.75 -14.25
C VAL A 168 11.25 11.75 -14.63
N ALA A 169 11.82 12.94 -14.79
CA ALA A 169 13.22 13.11 -15.22
C ALA A 169 14.23 12.92 -14.08
N GLY A 170 13.81 13.04 -12.82
CA GLY A 170 14.73 12.97 -11.67
C GLY A 170 14.00 12.82 -10.34
N GLU A 171 14.77 12.62 -9.29
CA GLU A 171 14.27 12.31 -7.94
C GLU A 171 13.46 13.45 -7.32
N LYS A 172 13.78 14.70 -7.63
CA LYS A 172 13.03 15.86 -7.15
C LYS A 172 11.59 15.86 -7.67
N GLU A 173 11.42 15.55 -8.94
CA GLU A 173 10.12 15.38 -9.58
C GLU A 173 9.39 14.14 -9.05
N ALA A 174 10.12 13.07 -8.74
CA ALA A 174 9.56 11.88 -8.11
C ALA A 174 9.02 12.20 -6.70
N ALA A 175 9.78 12.93 -5.88
CA ALA A 175 9.32 13.40 -4.57
C ALA A 175 8.04 14.23 -4.68
N PHE A 176 8.02 15.16 -5.62
CA PHE A 176 6.84 16.02 -5.87
C PHE A 176 5.63 15.19 -6.31
N ALA A 177 5.81 14.25 -7.24
CA ALA A 177 4.75 13.42 -7.78
C ALA A 177 4.16 12.51 -6.68
N ALA A 178 5.00 11.83 -5.91
CA ALA A 178 4.56 10.93 -4.84
C ALA A 178 3.80 11.67 -3.73
N LEU A 179 4.35 12.76 -3.22
CA LEU A 179 3.70 13.57 -2.18
C LEU A 179 2.37 14.13 -2.69
N SER A 180 2.35 14.68 -3.90
CA SER A 180 1.13 15.22 -4.52
C SER A 180 0.08 14.14 -4.73
N ALA A 181 0.49 12.92 -5.09
CA ALA A 181 -0.41 11.80 -5.24
C ALA A 181 -0.97 11.28 -3.91
N GLY A 182 -0.29 11.49 -2.78
CA GLY A 182 -0.77 11.10 -1.46
C GLY A 182 0.03 10.01 -0.77
N VAL A 183 1.30 9.82 -1.11
CA VAL A 183 2.25 9.02 -0.34
C VAL A 183 2.80 9.88 0.79
N ASP A 184 2.55 9.47 2.02
CA ASP A 184 2.90 10.22 3.22
C ASP A 184 4.30 9.86 3.74
N MET A 185 4.76 8.63 3.49
CA MET A 185 6.04 8.12 3.98
C MET A 185 6.81 7.39 2.89
N GLU A 186 8.09 7.68 2.78
CA GLU A 186 9.02 7.00 1.87
C GLU A 186 9.67 5.78 2.54
N MET A 187 9.85 4.69 1.78
CA MET A 187 10.57 3.49 2.21
C MET A 187 11.85 3.28 1.41
N ALA A 188 12.96 3.03 2.13
CA ALA A 188 14.25 2.57 1.60
C ALA A 188 14.92 3.47 0.55
N SER A 189 14.53 4.71 0.46
CA SER A 189 15.20 5.78 -0.28
C SER A 189 15.26 7.06 0.56
N THR A 190 15.84 8.12 0.03
CA THR A 190 16.02 9.39 0.75
C THR A 190 15.47 10.58 -0.02
N THR A 191 14.65 10.29 -1.03
CA THR A 191 14.13 11.24 -1.99
C THR A 191 13.32 12.36 -1.33
N TYR A 192 12.47 12.00 -0.36
CA TYR A 192 11.72 12.99 0.41
C TYR A 192 12.65 13.85 1.28
N ARG A 193 13.54 13.23 2.03
CA ARG A 193 14.48 13.95 2.90
C ARG A 193 15.36 14.94 2.11
N GLU A 194 15.77 14.57 0.92
CA GLU A 194 16.70 15.37 0.11
C GLU A 194 16.00 16.47 -0.68
N HIS A 195 14.77 16.25 -1.12
CA HIS A 195 14.10 17.14 -2.07
C HIS A 195 12.90 17.92 -1.53
N LEU A 196 12.15 17.42 -0.52
CA LEU A 196 10.99 18.15 0.00
C LEU A 196 11.33 19.52 0.60
N PRO A 197 12.44 19.70 1.34
CA PRO A 197 12.81 21.04 1.84
C PRO A 197 13.01 22.06 0.70
N GLY A 198 13.63 21.63 -0.40
CA GLY A 198 13.83 22.47 -1.59
C GLY A 198 12.51 22.79 -2.29
N LEU A 199 11.64 21.81 -2.46
CA LEU A 199 10.32 22.00 -3.06
C LEU A 199 9.43 22.95 -2.24
N LEU A 200 9.54 22.89 -0.92
CA LEU A 200 8.86 23.84 -0.02
C LEU A 200 9.39 25.25 -0.16
N ALA A 201 10.72 25.42 -0.19
CA ALA A 201 11.36 26.73 -0.38
C ALA A 201 11.01 27.37 -1.73
N GLU A 202 10.85 26.54 -2.76
CA GLU A 202 10.40 26.96 -4.11
C GLU A 202 8.90 27.19 -4.22
N LYS A 203 8.15 26.96 -3.14
CA LYS A 203 6.66 27.06 -3.09
C LYS A 203 5.96 26.13 -4.10
N ARG A 204 6.56 25.00 -4.42
CA ARG A 204 5.97 23.97 -5.27
C ARG A 204 5.05 23.04 -4.49
N ILE A 205 5.25 22.94 -3.19
CA ILE A 205 4.38 22.25 -2.23
C ILE A 205 4.00 23.20 -1.10
N ASP A 206 2.80 23.04 -0.57
CA ASP A 206 2.32 23.82 0.55
C ASP A 206 2.57 23.10 1.88
N PRO A 207 2.87 23.84 3.00
CA PRO A 207 3.12 23.23 4.30
C PRO A 207 2.03 22.25 4.79
N PRO A 208 0.74 22.48 4.56
CA PRO A 208 -0.30 21.52 4.95
C PRO A 208 -0.25 20.17 4.22
N LEU A 209 0.56 20.04 3.18
CA LEU A 209 0.75 18.79 2.47
C LEU A 209 1.80 17.87 3.13
N LEU A 210 2.66 18.42 3.98
CA LEU A 210 3.68 17.74 4.78
C LEU A 210 3.11 17.30 6.14
#